data_42e7b45236f7a2935ec6b639039e32e7
#
_entry.id   42e7b45236f7a2935ec6b639039e32e7
#
_cell.length_a   1.000
_cell.length_b   1.000
_cell.length_c   1.000
_cell.angle_alpha   90.00
_cell.angle_beta   90.00
_cell.angle_gamma   90.00
#
_symmetry.space_group_name_H-M   'P 1'
#
loop_
_entity.id
_entity.type
_entity.pdbx_description
1 polymer ?
#
loop_
_entity_poly.entity_id
_entity_poly.type
_entity_poly.pdbx_seq_one_letter_code
_entity_poly.pdbx_strand_id
1 'polypeptide(L)'
;VKKLLLTIALMVSSVAFAVEVGSVRGSTSYVKPGFSLGQMYDVLGEPESSYHHVIHDRKGWPHKASSYRYTVNGQNYTITVVDGQIYKIEWER
;
A
#
# COMPACT_ATOMS: atom_id res chain seq x y z
N VAL A 1 15.69 -14.47 -34.29
CA VAL A 1 15.55 -13.04 -34.10
C VAL A 1 14.11 -12.68 -33.66
N LYS A 2 13.12 -13.18 -34.37
CA LYS A 2 11.72 -12.94 -34.01
C LYS A 2 11.36 -13.51 -32.64
N LYS A 3 11.90 -14.66 -32.28
CA LYS A 3 11.69 -15.27 -30.97
C LYS A 3 12.25 -14.41 -29.84
N LEU A 4 13.38 -13.77 -30.08
CA LEU A 4 14.01 -12.90 -29.10
C LEU A 4 13.15 -11.69 -28.80
N LEU A 5 12.55 -11.08 -29.83
CA LEU A 5 11.65 -9.93 -29.66
C LEU A 5 10.41 -10.29 -28.85
N LEU A 6 9.83 -11.47 -29.09
CA LEU A 6 8.68 -11.94 -28.31
C LEU A 6 9.01 -12.12 -26.83
N THR A 7 10.20 -12.64 -26.54
CA THR A 7 10.64 -12.82 -25.16
C THR A 7 10.75 -11.48 -24.43
N ILE A 8 11.29 -10.47 -25.08
CA ILE A 8 11.40 -9.13 -24.51
C ILE A 8 10.02 -8.55 -24.20
N ALA A 9 9.06 -8.69 -25.11
CA ALA A 9 7.71 -8.19 -24.92
C ALA A 9 7.02 -8.83 -23.69
N LEU A 10 7.22 -10.12 -23.49
CA LEU A 10 6.68 -10.84 -22.35
C LEU A 10 7.26 -10.33 -21.02
N MET A 11 8.53 -10.01 -21.00
CA MET A 11 9.18 -9.47 -19.80
C MET A 11 8.61 -8.11 -19.41
N VAL A 12 8.31 -7.26 -20.39
CA VAL A 12 7.71 -5.95 -20.12
C VAL A 12 6.32 -6.09 -19.53
N SER A 13 5.53 -7.08 -19.94
CA SER A 13 4.17 -7.27 -19.47
C SER A 13 4.07 -7.80 -18.04
N SER A 14 5.19 -8.18 -17.41
CA SER A 14 5.21 -8.72 -16.05
C SER A 14 5.41 -7.65 -14.97
N VAL A 15 5.46 -6.39 -15.32
CA VAL A 15 5.66 -5.29 -14.35
C VAL A 15 4.44 -5.19 -13.44
N ALA A 16 4.70 -5.16 -12.13
CA ALA A 16 3.65 -4.98 -11.12
C ALA A 16 3.40 -3.49 -10.88
N PHE A 17 2.16 -3.14 -10.58
CA PHE A 17 1.76 -1.77 -10.29
C PHE A 17 1.11 -1.68 -8.91
N ALA A 18 1.36 -0.56 -8.22
CA ALA A 18 0.63 -0.18 -7.02
C ALA A 18 -0.47 0.79 -7.43
N VAL A 19 -1.69 0.55 -6.93
CA VAL A 19 -2.86 1.39 -7.22
C VAL A 19 -3.40 1.91 -5.91
N GLU A 20 -3.60 3.23 -5.83
CA GLU A 20 -4.23 3.83 -4.66
C GLU A 20 -5.70 3.46 -4.59
N VAL A 21 -6.15 3.02 -3.41
CA VAL A 21 -7.53 2.61 -3.19
C VAL A 21 -8.13 3.42 -2.04
N GLY A 22 -9.45 3.53 -2.01
CA GLY A 22 -10.15 4.33 -1.02
C GLY A 22 -10.42 3.62 0.30
N SER A 23 -10.29 2.30 0.35
CA SER A 23 -10.54 1.56 1.59
C SER A 23 -10.05 0.12 1.47
N VAL A 24 -9.83 -0.51 2.64
CA VAL A 24 -9.55 -1.94 2.75
C VAL A 24 -10.53 -2.53 3.75
N ARG A 25 -11.18 -3.60 3.37
CA ARG A 25 -12.14 -4.28 4.22
C ARG A 25 -11.47 -5.42 4.97
N GLY A 26 -11.57 -5.39 6.31
CA GLY A 26 -11.18 -6.50 7.17
C GLY A 26 -12.32 -7.49 7.38
N SER A 27 -12.21 -8.33 8.41
CA SER A 27 -13.21 -9.37 8.67
C SER A 27 -14.52 -8.81 9.19
N THR A 28 -14.51 -7.73 9.97
CA THR A 28 -15.70 -7.17 10.60
C THR A 28 -15.98 -5.72 10.23
N SER A 29 -14.99 -5.03 9.67
CA SER A 29 -15.10 -3.61 9.36
C SER A 29 -14.13 -3.25 8.25
N TYR A 30 -13.92 -1.96 8.02
CA TYR A 30 -13.01 -1.47 6.99
C TYR A 30 -12.19 -0.31 7.52
N VAL A 31 -11.10 0.01 6.83
CA VAL A 31 -10.28 1.21 7.08
C VAL A 31 -10.17 2.04 5.81
N LYS A 32 -10.02 3.34 5.98
CA LYS A 32 -9.85 4.28 4.87
C LYS A 32 -8.92 5.42 5.32
N PRO A 33 -8.40 6.23 4.39
CA PRO A 33 -7.60 7.39 4.75
C PRO A 33 -8.33 8.30 5.74
N GLY A 34 -7.61 8.78 6.73
CA GLY A 34 -8.16 9.58 7.84
C GLY A 34 -8.41 8.79 9.10
N PHE A 35 -8.48 7.46 9.02
CA PHE A 35 -8.63 6.62 10.21
C PHE A 35 -7.31 6.59 10.99
N SER A 36 -7.40 6.36 12.30
CA SER A 36 -6.22 6.30 13.16
C SER A 36 -5.47 4.99 13.00
N LEU A 37 -4.20 5.00 13.43
CA LEU A 37 -3.39 3.80 13.48
C LEU A 37 -4.03 2.72 14.34
N GLY A 38 -4.63 3.10 15.49
CA GLY A 38 -5.32 2.17 16.37
C GLY A 38 -6.49 1.49 15.68
N GLN A 39 -7.28 2.23 14.91
CA GLN A 39 -8.38 1.66 14.13
C GLN A 39 -7.87 0.67 13.08
N MET A 40 -6.73 0.96 12.45
CA MET A 40 -6.11 0.04 11.49
C MET A 40 -5.76 -1.29 12.16
N TYR A 41 -5.13 -1.25 13.35
CA TYR A 41 -4.81 -2.47 14.09
C TYR A 41 -6.06 -3.22 14.53
N ASP A 42 -7.10 -2.50 14.93
CA ASP A 42 -8.36 -3.13 15.37
C ASP A 42 -9.05 -3.87 14.23
N VAL A 43 -8.98 -3.34 13.03
CA VAL A 43 -9.68 -3.91 11.87
C VAL A 43 -8.84 -4.97 11.17
N LEU A 44 -7.57 -4.70 10.94
CA LEU A 44 -6.69 -5.54 10.13
C LEU A 44 -5.72 -6.41 10.93
N GLY A 45 -5.57 -6.13 12.23
CA GLY A 45 -4.63 -6.85 13.08
C GLY A 45 -3.20 -6.38 12.87
N GLU A 46 -2.23 -7.25 13.17
CA GLU A 46 -0.83 -6.92 13.01
C GLU A 46 -0.40 -7.01 11.54
N PRO A 47 0.39 -6.03 11.07
CA PRO A 47 0.91 -6.08 9.70
C PRO A 47 1.97 -7.15 9.53
N GLU A 48 2.18 -7.61 8.31
CA GLU A 48 3.25 -8.54 7.98
C GLU A 48 4.62 -7.91 8.15
N SER A 49 4.73 -6.64 7.82
CA SER A 49 5.97 -5.88 7.94
C SER A 49 5.64 -4.39 7.99
N SER A 50 6.61 -3.62 8.45
CA SER A 50 6.51 -2.17 8.48
C SER A 50 7.88 -1.55 8.26
N TYR A 51 7.90 -0.34 7.74
CA TYR A 51 9.12 0.43 7.62
C TYR A 51 8.83 1.92 7.73
N HIS A 52 9.84 2.67 8.17
CA HIS A 52 9.75 4.12 8.32
C HIS A 52 10.43 4.80 7.13
N HIS A 53 9.84 5.88 6.67
CA HIS A 53 10.38 6.65 5.56
C HIS A 53 9.88 8.09 5.63
N VAL A 54 10.28 8.91 4.67
CA VAL A 54 9.84 10.29 4.58
C VAL A 54 9.06 10.47 3.30
N ILE A 55 7.91 11.12 3.40
CA ILE A 55 7.13 11.53 2.24
C ILE A 55 7.13 13.04 2.17
N HIS A 56 6.82 13.57 0.99
CA HIS A 56 6.70 15.01 0.77
C HIS A 56 5.27 15.32 0.35
N ASP A 57 4.70 16.35 0.96
CA ASP A 57 3.37 16.80 0.58
C ASP A 57 3.41 17.61 -0.72
N ARG A 58 2.26 18.15 -1.14
CA ARG A 58 2.16 18.92 -2.38
C ARG A 58 3.01 20.18 -2.38
N LYS A 59 3.32 20.71 -1.19
CA LYS A 59 4.16 21.89 -1.03
C LYS A 59 5.64 21.54 -0.92
N GLY A 60 5.98 20.26 -0.92
CA GLY A 60 7.35 19.78 -0.80
C GLY A 60 7.85 19.64 0.63
N TRP A 61 6.96 19.77 1.63
CA TRP A 61 7.36 19.63 3.04
C TRP A 61 7.53 18.16 3.41
N PRO A 62 8.62 17.81 4.10
CA PRO A 62 8.86 16.44 4.51
C PRO A 62 7.99 16.06 5.71
N HIS A 63 7.50 14.82 5.71
CA HIS A 63 6.74 14.24 6.81
C HIS A 63 7.27 12.86 7.09
N LYS A 64 7.44 12.53 8.38
CA LYS A 64 7.79 11.18 8.79
C LYS A 64 6.57 10.29 8.57
N ALA A 65 6.78 9.18 7.89
CA ALA A 65 5.73 8.25 7.56
C ALA A 65 6.15 6.83 7.96
N SER A 66 5.15 5.99 8.15
CA SER A 66 5.35 4.54 8.33
C SER A 66 4.46 3.83 7.35
N SER A 67 5.00 2.82 6.69
CA SER A 67 4.22 1.99 5.78
C SER A 67 4.05 0.60 6.39
N TYR A 68 2.83 0.09 6.34
CA TYR A 68 2.44 -1.20 6.90
C TYR A 68 1.92 -2.08 5.77
N ARG A 69 2.44 -3.29 5.70
CA ARG A 69 2.02 -4.24 4.66
C ARG A 69 1.07 -5.27 5.23
N TYR A 70 -0.03 -5.47 4.53
CA TYR A 70 -1.06 -6.43 4.86
C TYR A 70 -1.40 -7.29 3.66
N THR A 71 -1.71 -8.55 3.92
CA THR A 71 -2.33 -9.43 2.94
C THR A 71 -3.76 -9.70 3.41
N VAL A 72 -4.73 -9.27 2.62
CA VAL A 72 -6.15 -9.43 2.94
C VAL A 72 -6.83 -10.13 1.77
N ASN A 73 -7.42 -11.29 2.03
CA ASN A 73 -8.08 -12.09 1.01
C ASN A 73 -7.18 -12.39 -0.21
N GLY A 74 -5.90 -12.66 0.06
CA GLY A 74 -4.93 -12.96 -0.98
C GLY A 74 -4.40 -11.76 -1.75
N GLN A 75 -4.76 -10.55 -1.34
CA GLN A 75 -4.31 -9.32 -1.99
C GLN A 75 -3.38 -8.54 -1.07
N ASN A 76 -2.34 -7.95 -1.64
CA ASN A 76 -1.34 -7.21 -0.89
C ASN A 76 -1.67 -5.71 -0.88
N TYR A 77 -1.63 -5.12 0.31
CA TYR A 77 -1.88 -3.70 0.52
C TYR A 77 -0.72 -3.08 1.27
N THR A 78 -0.43 -1.83 0.95
CA THR A 78 0.51 -0.99 1.70
C THR A 78 -0.26 0.21 2.22
N ILE A 79 -0.28 0.37 3.55
CA ILE A 79 -0.97 1.47 4.21
C ILE A 79 0.07 2.44 4.74
N THR A 80 0.06 3.66 4.26
CA THR A 80 0.98 4.71 4.69
C THR A 80 0.31 5.55 5.77
N VAL A 81 0.98 5.67 6.91
CA VAL A 81 0.49 6.40 8.09
C VAL A 81 1.39 7.59 8.36
N VAL A 82 0.78 8.75 8.59
CA VAL A 82 1.46 9.99 8.93
C VAL A 82 0.77 10.58 10.15
N ASP A 83 1.56 10.91 11.19
CA ASP A 83 1.04 11.50 12.44
C ASP A 83 -0.07 10.64 13.09
N GLY A 84 0.08 9.33 13.02
CA GLY A 84 -0.86 8.40 13.64
C GLY A 84 -2.18 8.21 12.87
N GLN A 85 -2.27 8.75 11.67
CA GLN A 85 -3.46 8.61 10.82
C GLN A 85 -3.10 8.06 9.46
N ILE A 86 -4.01 7.27 8.90
CA ILE A 86 -3.83 6.71 7.55
C ILE A 86 -3.83 7.85 6.54
N TYR A 87 -2.73 7.95 5.80
CA TYR A 87 -2.55 8.96 4.76
C TYR A 87 -3.04 8.45 3.40
N LYS A 88 -2.65 7.23 3.03
CA LYS A 88 -3.09 6.59 1.79
C LYS A 88 -3.01 5.08 1.92
N ILE A 89 -3.76 4.40 1.07
CA ILE A 89 -3.77 2.94 0.97
C ILE A 89 -3.48 2.59 -0.49
N GLU A 90 -2.52 1.71 -0.71
CA GLU A 90 -2.16 1.24 -2.05
C GLU A 90 -2.35 -0.26 -2.14
N TRP A 91 -2.94 -0.70 -3.24
CA TRP A 91 -3.12 -2.11 -3.56
C TRP A 91 -2.05 -2.51 -4.57
N GLU A 92 -1.30 -3.55 -4.26
CA GLU A 92 -0.26 -4.07 -5.15
C GLU A 92 -0.82 -5.27 -5.92
N ARG A 93 -0.63 -5.22 -7.21
CA ARG A 93 -1.00 -6.33 -8.09
C ARG A 93 0.14 -7.33 -8.23
#